data_c3b2372036c1c73e940f33f7155c6bd5
#
_entry.id   c3b2372036c1c73e940f33f7155c6bd5
#
_cell.length_a   1.000
_cell.length_b   1.000
_cell.length_c   1.000
_cell.angle_alpha   90.00
_cell.angle_beta   90.00
_cell.angle_gamma   90.00
#
_symmetry.space_group_name_H-M   'P 1'
#
loop_
_entity.id
_entity.type
_entity.pdbx_description
1 polymer ?
#
loop_
_entity_poly.entity_id
_entity_poly.type
_entity_poly.pdbx_seq_one_letter_code
_entity_poly.pdbx_strand_id
1 'polypeptide(L)'
;MRRLSNIYRLGIKELWSLRRDPIMLVLIVYTFTVSIYSAATAQPDTLHKAPIAVVDEDASPLSARIVEAFFPPQFDTPALISSSAVDRGLDTGTYTFALDIPPNFQRDVLAGRRAVIQLNVDATRMSQAFTGSGYVQQVVSGEVDTFARRYRANTELPVDIAVHMRFNPNLEHVRFGALMEIINSVTMLSIILTGAALIREREHGTIEHLLVMPVTPAEIMLSKVWSMGLVVLAAAAFSLRFVVRGALHVPVEGSVALFMLGAALHLFATTSMGIFLATLARSMPQFGMLIVLVLLPLQMLSGSITPRESMPQIVQDIMLAAPTTHFVELGQAILYRGAGIDVVWRPFCALLAIGATLFALSLRRFRKTISQMA
;
A
#
# COMPACT_ATOMS: atom_id res chain seq x y z
N MET A 1 -36.48 -20.38 -10.99
CA MET A 1 -36.84 -18.95 -10.89
C MET A 1 -37.01 -18.45 -9.44
N ARG A 2 -37.71 -19.17 -8.52
CA ARG A 2 -37.89 -18.75 -7.10
C ARG A 2 -36.58 -18.44 -6.36
N ARG A 3 -35.53 -19.26 -6.49
CA ARG A 3 -34.23 -19.06 -5.78
C ARG A 3 -33.51 -17.76 -6.17
N LEU A 4 -33.43 -17.42 -7.44
CA LEU A 4 -32.80 -16.16 -7.90
C LEU A 4 -33.61 -14.95 -7.41
N SER A 5 -34.95 -15.04 -7.40
CA SER A 5 -35.80 -13.97 -6.85
C SER A 5 -35.57 -13.76 -5.36
N ASN A 6 -35.36 -14.83 -4.58
CA ASN A 6 -35.06 -14.76 -3.15
C ASN A 6 -33.70 -14.05 -2.93
N ILE A 7 -32.65 -14.48 -3.64
CA ILE A 7 -31.30 -13.88 -3.56
C ILE A 7 -31.37 -12.38 -3.88
N TYR A 8 -32.08 -12.01 -4.95
CA TYR A 8 -32.23 -10.61 -5.34
C TYR A 8 -32.98 -9.79 -4.28
N ARG A 9 -34.15 -10.24 -3.82
CA ARG A 9 -34.95 -9.52 -2.82
C ARG A 9 -34.23 -9.37 -1.49
N LEU A 10 -33.56 -10.42 -1.03
CA LEU A 10 -32.74 -10.36 0.20
C LEU A 10 -31.58 -9.38 0.03
N GLY A 11 -30.92 -9.37 -1.10
CA GLY A 11 -29.83 -8.41 -1.34
C GLY A 11 -30.31 -6.96 -1.41
N ILE A 12 -31.47 -6.70 -2.00
CA ILE A 12 -32.08 -5.35 -1.96
C ILE A 12 -32.39 -4.95 -0.51
N LYS A 13 -32.92 -5.87 0.31
CA LYS A 13 -33.10 -5.62 1.76
C LYS A 13 -31.80 -5.23 2.44
N GLU A 14 -30.67 -5.91 2.13
CA GLU A 14 -29.37 -5.57 2.68
C GLU A 14 -28.94 -4.15 2.27
N LEU A 15 -29.14 -3.77 1.00
CA LEU A 15 -28.83 -2.41 0.52
C LEU A 15 -29.67 -1.34 1.24
N TRP A 16 -30.97 -1.61 1.48
CA TRP A 16 -31.82 -0.71 2.25
C TRP A 16 -31.40 -0.63 3.72
N SER A 17 -30.97 -1.74 4.32
CA SER A 17 -30.44 -1.78 5.68
C SER A 17 -29.17 -0.92 5.78
N LEU A 18 -28.24 -1.05 4.83
CA LEU A 18 -27.01 -0.26 4.77
C LEU A 18 -27.30 1.24 4.61
N ARG A 19 -28.27 1.59 3.74
CA ARG A 19 -28.66 3.01 3.55
C ARG A 19 -29.18 3.66 4.84
N ARG A 20 -29.73 2.89 5.76
CA ARG A 20 -30.25 3.36 7.06
C ARG A 20 -29.19 3.35 8.17
N ASP A 21 -27.98 2.92 7.86
CA ASP A 21 -26.87 2.89 8.80
C ASP A 21 -25.87 4.02 8.47
N PRO A 22 -25.99 5.20 9.12
CA PRO A 22 -25.15 6.35 8.81
C PRO A 22 -23.68 6.10 9.13
N ILE A 23 -23.38 5.28 10.13
CA ILE A 23 -22.01 4.96 10.53
C ILE A 23 -21.29 4.19 9.42
N MET A 24 -21.97 3.16 8.86
CA MET A 24 -21.40 2.39 7.75
C MET A 24 -21.27 3.20 6.48
N LEU A 25 -22.20 4.12 6.20
CA LEU A 25 -22.10 5.02 5.04
C LEU A 25 -20.91 5.98 5.19
N VAL A 26 -20.74 6.58 6.38
CA VAL A 26 -19.59 7.44 6.67
C VAL A 26 -18.29 6.66 6.54
N LEU A 27 -18.24 5.43 7.04
CA LEU A 27 -17.06 4.57 6.91
C LEU A 27 -16.71 4.31 5.43
N ILE A 28 -17.69 3.98 4.59
CA ILE A 28 -17.47 3.75 3.15
C ILE A 28 -16.93 5.01 2.48
N VAL A 29 -17.58 6.15 2.71
CA VAL A 29 -17.17 7.43 2.11
C VAL A 29 -15.77 7.81 2.58
N TYR A 30 -15.50 7.75 3.88
CA TYR A 30 -14.20 8.04 4.45
C TYR A 30 -13.10 7.16 3.83
N THR A 31 -13.33 5.84 3.79
CA THR A 31 -12.34 4.88 3.32
C THR A 31 -12.01 5.06 1.84
N PHE A 32 -13.02 5.30 0.98
CA PHE A 32 -12.80 5.45 -0.46
C PHE A 32 -12.51 6.89 -0.92
N THR A 33 -12.44 7.85 0.00
CA THR A 33 -12.08 9.25 -0.33
C THR A 33 -10.91 9.73 0.52
N VAL A 34 -11.16 10.02 1.80
CA VAL A 34 -10.18 10.64 2.71
C VAL A 34 -9.00 9.71 2.96
N SER A 35 -9.24 8.41 3.23
CA SER A 35 -8.18 7.43 3.49
C SER A 35 -7.24 7.30 2.30
N ILE A 36 -7.78 7.16 1.08
CA ILE A 36 -6.97 7.03 -0.15
C ILE A 36 -6.17 8.31 -0.42
N TYR A 37 -6.80 9.48 -0.27
CA TYR A 37 -6.11 10.75 -0.44
C TYR A 37 -4.98 10.92 0.59
N SER A 38 -5.27 10.64 1.86
CA SER A 38 -4.28 10.73 2.93
C SER A 38 -3.13 9.74 2.75
N ALA A 39 -3.43 8.48 2.44
CA ALA A 39 -2.40 7.46 2.23
C ALA A 39 -1.49 7.79 1.04
N ALA A 40 -2.06 8.39 -0.01
CA ALA A 40 -1.29 8.83 -1.17
C ALA A 40 -0.38 10.01 -0.87
N THR A 41 -0.83 10.97 -0.05
CA THR A 41 -0.13 12.24 0.18
C THR A 41 0.65 12.31 1.50
N ALA A 42 0.47 11.32 2.39
CA ALA A 42 1.09 11.32 3.73
C ALA A 42 2.62 11.14 3.70
N GLN A 43 3.14 10.47 2.68
CA GLN A 43 4.59 10.32 2.52
C GLN A 43 5.07 11.27 1.42
N PRO A 44 6.01 12.17 1.71
CA PRO A 44 6.57 13.05 0.68
C PRO A 44 7.38 12.23 -0.32
N ASP A 45 7.12 12.44 -1.61
CA ASP A 45 7.78 11.76 -2.72
C ASP A 45 9.26 12.10 -2.85
N THR A 46 9.63 13.27 -2.35
CA THR A 46 10.97 13.81 -2.40
C THR A 46 11.43 14.25 -1.03
N LEU A 47 12.71 14.19 -0.83
CA LEU A 47 13.33 14.82 0.33
C LEU A 47 12.97 16.31 0.33
N HIS A 48 12.37 16.80 1.41
CA HIS A 48 11.95 18.19 1.51
C HIS A 48 12.51 18.82 2.77
N LYS A 49 13.33 19.86 2.59
CA LYS A 49 13.99 20.61 3.68
C LYS A 49 14.59 19.69 4.74
N ALA A 50 15.39 18.71 4.29
CA ALA A 50 16.08 17.84 5.23
C ALA A 50 17.21 18.60 5.91
N PRO A 51 17.26 18.66 7.25
CA PRO A 51 18.32 19.32 7.96
C PRO A 51 19.65 18.57 7.74
N ILE A 52 20.63 19.25 7.16
CA ILE A 52 21.96 18.74 6.89
C ILE A 52 23.03 19.60 7.56
N ALA A 53 23.99 18.96 8.21
CA ALA A 53 25.21 19.58 8.70
C ALA A 53 26.41 19.09 7.89
N VAL A 54 27.41 19.92 7.75
CA VAL A 54 28.68 19.57 7.08
C VAL A 54 29.86 19.94 7.99
N VAL A 55 30.72 18.97 8.20
CA VAL A 55 32.06 19.18 8.77
C VAL A 55 33.03 19.26 7.61
N ASP A 56 33.56 20.44 7.36
CA ASP A 56 34.53 20.66 6.28
C ASP A 56 35.94 20.87 6.87
N GLU A 57 36.71 19.79 6.91
CA GLU A 57 38.11 19.83 7.35
C GLU A 57 39.11 20.05 6.18
N ASP A 58 38.60 20.02 4.93
CA ASP A 58 39.42 20.23 3.74
C ASP A 58 39.52 21.72 3.36
N ALA A 59 38.45 22.48 3.61
CA ALA A 59 38.36 23.91 3.28
C ALA A 59 38.83 24.25 1.86
N SER A 60 38.52 23.39 0.90
CA SER A 60 38.97 23.47 -0.48
C SER A 60 37.88 23.98 -1.43
N PRO A 61 38.22 24.39 -2.66
CA PRO A 61 37.23 24.70 -3.69
C PRO A 61 36.26 23.53 -4.00
N LEU A 62 36.70 22.28 -3.86
CA LEU A 62 35.83 21.11 -4.07
C LEU A 62 34.88 20.93 -2.90
N SER A 63 35.35 21.05 -1.64
CA SER A 63 34.47 20.94 -0.47
C SER A 63 33.45 22.06 -0.45
N ALA A 64 33.81 23.29 -0.77
CA ALA A 64 32.87 24.41 -0.88
C ALA A 64 31.77 24.15 -1.92
N ARG A 65 32.11 23.60 -3.10
CA ARG A 65 31.14 23.23 -4.11
C ARG A 65 30.17 22.14 -3.63
N ILE A 66 30.66 21.14 -2.92
CA ILE A 66 29.83 20.09 -2.33
C ILE A 66 28.85 20.70 -1.33
N VAL A 67 29.29 21.61 -0.46
CA VAL A 67 28.43 22.31 0.50
C VAL A 67 27.35 23.13 -0.22
N GLU A 68 27.74 23.91 -1.23
CA GLU A 68 26.81 24.74 -2.00
C GLU A 68 25.81 23.94 -2.85
N ALA A 69 26.11 22.68 -3.16
CA ALA A 69 25.21 21.81 -3.92
C ALA A 69 24.02 21.30 -3.11
N PHE A 70 24.03 21.41 -1.78
CA PHE A 70 22.88 21.12 -0.93
C PHE A 70 22.02 22.37 -0.76
N PHE A 71 20.89 22.41 -1.45
CA PHE A 71 19.98 23.56 -1.46
C PHE A 71 18.50 23.14 -1.49
N PRO A 72 17.58 24.06 -1.12
CA PRO A 72 16.15 23.84 -1.25
C PRO A 72 15.73 23.49 -2.68
N PRO A 73 14.68 22.64 -2.87
CA PRO A 73 13.73 22.19 -1.84
C PRO A 73 14.14 20.92 -1.07
N GLN A 74 15.19 20.19 -1.49
CA GLN A 74 15.56 18.90 -0.92
C GLN A 74 16.19 19.02 0.46
N PHE A 75 17.15 19.93 0.62
CA PHE A 75 17.85 20.16 1.86
C PHE A 75 17.60 21.57 2.38
N ASP A 76 17.69 21.74 3.69
CA ASP A 76 17.88 23.06 4.27
C ASP A 76 19.31 23.56 3.98
N THR A 77 19.54 24.88 4.18
CA THR A 77 20.89 25.43 4.06
C THR A 77 21.84 24.68 5.00
N PRO A 78 22.94 24.10 4.48
CA PRO A 78 23.86 23.31 5.28
C PRO A 78 24.45 24.12 6.45
N ALA A 79 24.39 23.54 7.64
CA ALA A 79 25.04 24.11 8.81
C ALA A 79 26.49 23.62 8.86
N LEU A 80 27.49 24.55 8.80
CA LEU A 80 28.88 24.22 9.03
C LEU A 80 29.12 24.04 10.52
N ILE A 81 29.54 22.84 10.92
CA ILE A 81 29.76 22.47 12.33
C ILE A 81 31.14 21.84 12.52
N SER A 82 31.60 21.75 13.76
CA SER A 82 32.82 21.01 14.11
C SER A 82 32.52 19.52 14.23
N SER A 83 33.51 18.66 14.03
CA SER A 83 33.37 17.19 14.18
C SER A 83 32.85 16.80 15.56
N SER A 84 33.23 17.51 16.62
CA SER A 84 32.75 17.28 18.00
C SER A 84 31.26 17.62 18.21
N ALA A 85 30.61 18.33 17.30
CA ALA A 85 29.21 18.72 17.40
C ALA A 85 28.27 17.74 16.65
N VAL A 86 28.82 16.82 15.85
CA VAL A 86 28.06 15.89 15.00
C VAL A 86 27.14 14.99 15.86
N ASP A 87 27.71 14.28 16.84
CA ASP A 87 26.96 13.35 17.70
C ASP A 87 25.83 14.06 18.44
N ARG A 88 26.13 15.22 19.03
CA ARG A 88 25.11 16.01 19.74
C ARG A 88 24.00 16.47 18.79
N GLY A 89 24.35 16.89 17.58
CA GLY A 89 23.37 17.35 16.59
C GLY A 89 22.43 16.23 16.12
N LEU A 90 22.93 15.01 15.97
CA LEU A 90 22.16 13.82 15.64
C LEU A 90 21.33 13.36 16.84
N ASP A 91 21.93 13.27 18.05
CA ASP A 91 21.24 12.84 19.27
C ASP A 91 20.06 13.75 19.65
N THR A 92 20.19 15.06 19.40
CA THR A 92 19.09 16.02 19.64
C THR A 92 18.09 16.08 18.48
N GLY A 93 18.32 15.35 17.37
CA GLY A 93 17.47 15.40 16.18
C GLY A 93 17.50 16.74 15.45
N THR A 94 18.53 17.58 15.70
CA THR A 94 18.70 18.88 15.02
C THR A 94 19.02 18.65 13.54
N TYR A 95 19.85 17.66 13.23
CA TYR A 95 20.21 17.28 11.86
C TYR A 95 19.75 15.84 11.58
N THR A 96 19.33 15.60 10.34
CA THR A 96 19.07 14.25 9.83
C THR A 96 20.32 13.67 9.19
N PHE A 97 21.14 14.53 8.58
CA PHE A 97 22.36 14.16 7.89
C PHE A 97 23.54 14.99 8.43
N ALA A 98 24.68 14.35 8.62
CA ALA A 98 25.93 15.02 8.90
C ALA A 98 27.01 14.45 7.97
N LEU A 99 27.51 15.29 7.05
CA LEU A 99 28.53 14.95 6.08
C LEU A 99 29.89 15.39 6.62
N ASP A 100 30.85 14.47 6.65
CA ASP A 100 32.21 14.74 7.12
C ASP A 100 33.21 14.64 5.96
N ILE A 101 33.77 15.76 5.60
CA ILE A 101 34.76 15.90 4.50
C ILE A 101 36.16 15.96 5.14
N PRO A 102 36.97 14.91 4.99
CA PRO A 102 38.27 14.83 5.66
C PRO A 102 39.30 15.78 5.07
N PRO A 103 40.38 16.12 5.81
CA PRO A 103 41.44 16.95 5.32
C PRO A 103 42.16 16.31 4.12
N ASN A 104 42.61 17.14 3.18
CA ASN A 104 43.27 16.76 1.90
C ASN A 104 42.35 16.01 0.92
N PHE A 105 41.05 16.09 1.07
CA PHE A 105 40.07 15.42 0.20
C PHE A 105 40.26 15.79 -1.27
N GLN A 106 40.28 17.07 -1.60
CA GLN A 106 40.51 17.56 -2.99
C GLN A 106 41.82 17.04 -3.56
N ARG A 107 42.91 17.10 -2.78
CA ARG A 107 44.22 16.63 -3.22
C ARG A 107 44.19 15.13 -3.58
N ASP A 108 43.52 14.33 -2.80
CA ASP A 108 43.42 12.89 -3.01
C ASP A 108 42.54 12.55 -4.22
N VAL A 109 41.44 13.29 -4.40
CA VAL A 109 40.57 13.19 -5.60
C VAL A 109 41.37 13.52 -6.86
N LEU A 110 42.13 14.64 -6.88
CA LEU A 110 42.92 15.04 -8.05
C LEU A 110 44.09 14.09 -8.34
N ALA A 111 44.68 13.51 -7.31
CA ALA A 111 45.76 12.52 -7.44
C ALA A 111 45.23 11.12 -7.86
N GLY A 112 43.93 10.92 -8.00
CA GLY A 112 43.34 9.62 -8.30
C GLY A 112 43.43 8.61 -7.15
N ARG A 113 43.66 9.07 -5.95
CA ARG A 113 43.64 8.22 -4.76
C ARG A 113 42.20 8.02 -4.28
N ARG A 114 42.00 6.96 -3.55
CA ARG A 114 40.68 6.67 -2.94
C ARG A 114 40.44 7.67 -1.81
N ALA A 115 39.58 8.65 -2.07
CA ALA A 115 39.10 9.59 -1.08
C ALA A 115 37.77 9.05 -0.51
N VAL A 116 37.54 9.18 0.80
CA VAL A 116 36.32 8.68 1.48
C VAL A 116 35.70 9.85 2.24
N ILE A 117 34.44 10.11 1.97
CA ILE A 117 33.57 11.01 2.75
C ILE A 117 32.70 10.16 3.65
N GLN A 118 32.54 10.55 4.90
CA GLN A 118 31.65 9.89 5.82
C GLN A 118 30.31 10.62 5.86
N LEU A 119 29.22 9.86 5.73
CA LEU A 119 27.86 10.34 5.93
C LEU A 119 27.27 9.68 7.16
N ASN A 120 27.00 10.46 8.20
CA ASN A 120 26.27 10.04 9.40
C ASN A 120 24.79 10.38 9.22
N VAL A 121 23.92 9.42 9.51
CA VAL A 121 22.48 9.54 9.25
C VAL A 121 21.69 9.20 10.50
N ASP A 122 20.75 10.06 10.88
CA ASP A 122 19.76 9.74 11.91
C ASP A 122 18.73 8.77 11.36
N ALA A 123 18.95 7.48 11.61
CA ALA A 123 18.08 6.40 11.14
C ALA A 123 16.73 6.33 11.86
N THR A 124 16.47 7.15 12.89
CA THR A 124 15.14 7.22 13.52
C THR A 124 14.11 7.88 12.61
N ARG A 125 14.56 8.71 11.68
CA ARG A 125 13.73 9.33 10.62
C ARG A 125 13.77 8.51 9.33
N MET A 126 13.32 7.26 9.41
CA MET A 126 13.53 6.22 8.38
C MET A 126 13.22 6.66 6.94
N SER A 127 12.10 7.34 6.69
CA SER A 127 11.72 7.78 5.34
C SER A 127 12.69 8.80 4.75
N GLN A 128 13.11 9.78 5.55
CA GLN A 128 14.11 10.78 5.13
C GLN A 128 15.50 10.17 5.02
N ALA A 129 15.88 9.33 5.98
CA ALA A 129 17.18 8.68 6.02
C ALA A 129 17.43 7.82 4.78
N PHE A 130 16.44 6.99 4.39
CA PHE A 130 16.55 6.10 3.24
C PHE A 130 16.63 6.87 1.91
N THR A 131 15.69 7.79 1.69
CA THR A 131 15.65 8.58 0.45
C THR A 131 16.82 9.57 0.39
N GLY A 132 17.11 10.25 1.50
CA GLY A 132 18.11 11.31 1.55
C GLY A 132 19.55 10.83 1.42
N SER A 133 19.88 9.63 1.95
CA SER A 133 21.24 9.09 1.78
C SER A 133 21.60 8.87 0.31
N GLY A 134 20.66 8.43 -0.50
CA GLY A 134 20.82 8.31 -1.95
C GLY A 134 21.02 9.66 -2.63
N TYR A 135 20.25 10.69 -2.24
CA TYR A 135 20.42 12.05 -2.75
C TYR A 135 21.78 12.65 -2.37
N VAL A 136 22.21 12.50 -1.10
CA VAL A 136 23.54 12.97 -0.66
C VAL A 136 24.64 12.32 -1.49
N GLN A 137 24.56 11.00 -1.67
CA GLN A 137 25.55 10.26 -2.47
C GLN A 137 25.57 10.76 -3.93
N GLN A 138 24.42 10.99 -4.54
CA GLN A 138 24.30 11.48 -5.91
C GLN A 138 24.88 12.89 -6.06
N VAL A 139 24.57 13.80 -5.13
CA VAL A 139 25.08 15.17 -5.13
C VAL A 139 26.61 15.16 -4.99
N VAL A 140 27.14 14.46 -3.99
CA VAL A 140 28.59 14.38 -3.75
C VAL A 140 29.32 13.77 -4.95
N SER A 141 28.84 12.64 -5.47
CA SER A 141 29.45 11.99 -6.63
C SER A 141 29.41 12.88 -7.87
N GLY A 142 28.28 13.56 -8.12
CA GLY A 142 28.14 14.47 -9.26
C GLY A 142 29.08 15.65 -9.21
N GLU A 143 29.26 16.26 -8.03
CA GLU A 143 30.21 17.40 -7.87
C GLU A 143 31.68 16.94 -7.98
N VAL A 144 32.01 15.79 -7.39
CA VAL A 144 33.34 15.19 -7.49
C VAL A 144 33.68 14.86 -8.95
N ASP A 145 32.78 14.23 -9.67
CA ASP A 145 32.97 13.86 -11.08
C ASP A 145 33.11 15.11 -11.96
N THR A 146 32.24 16.08 -11.76
CA THR A 146 32.29 17.35 -12.52
C THR A 146 33.59 18.10 -12.28
N PHE A 147 34.03 18.13 -11.03
CA PHE A 147 35.30 18.77 -10.66
C PHE A 147 36.50 18.00 -11.24
N ALA A 148 36.51 16.67 -11.09
CA ALA A 148 37.58 15.82 -11.59
C ALA A 148 37.72 15.90 -13.13
N ARG A 149 36.60 15.88 -13.87
CA ARG A 149 36.59 16.04 -15.35
C ARG A 149 37.13 17.39 -15.81
N ARG A 150 36.89 18.46 -15.06
CA ARG A 150 37.38 19.79 -15.38
C ARG A 150 38.91 19.92 -15.24
N TYR A 151 39.49 19.13 -14.35
CA TYR A 151 40.94 19.16 -14.07
C TYR A 151 41.70 17.98 -14.68
N ARG A 152 41.03 16.90 -15.07
CA ARG A 152 41.61 15.77 -15.80
C ARG A 152 41.08 15.82 -17.25
N ALA A 153 41.93 16.33 -18.15
CA ALA A 153 41.65 16.22 -19.58
C ALA A 153 41.51 14.73 -19.97
N ASN A 154 40.32 14.33 -20.48
CA ASN A 154 40.04 13.06 -21.11
C ASN A 154 40.24 11.77 -20.26
N THR A 155 39.38 11.57 -19.25
CA THR A 155 39.10 10.20 -18.82
C THR A 155 37.60 10.00 -18.95
N GLU A 156 37.14 9.63 -20.15
CA GLU A 156 35.81 9.08 -20.35
C GLU A 156 35.75 7.77 -19.57
N LEU A 157 34.72 7.64 -18.69
CA LEU A 157 34.43 6.35 -18.09
C LEU A 157 34.12 5.37 -19.21
N PRO A 158 34.70 4.15 -19.21
CA PRO A 158 34.49 3.18 -20.29
C PRO A 158 33.06 2.65 -20.38
N VAL A 159 32.21 3.01 -19.43
CA VAL A 159 30.79 2.60 -19.37
C VAL A 159 29.97 3.74 -18.81
N ASP A 160 28.97 4.19 -19.58
CA ASP A 160 27.91 5.09 -19.13
C ASP A 160 26.63 4.28 -18.87
N ILE A 161 26.10 4.32 -17.64
CA ILE A 161 24.87 3.59 -17.27
C ILE A 161 23.69 4.53 -17.45
N ALA A 162 22.94 4.38 -18.54
CA ALA A 162 21.67 5.04 -18.73
C ALA A 162 20.56 4.28 -17.97
N VAL A 163 20.14 4.82 -16.84
CA VAL A 163 19.03 4.26 -16.05
C VAL A 163 17.69 4.77 -16.59
N HIS A 164 16.85 3.87 -17.08
CA HIS A 164 15.50 4.17 -17.55
C HIS A 164 14.46 3.57 -16.62
N MET A 165 13.79 4.41 -15.83
CA MET A 165 12.70 4.01 -14.93
C MET A 165 11.40 3.85 -15.72
N ARG A 166 10.87 2.61 -15.79
CA ARG A 166 9.59 2.32 -16.44
C ARG A 166 8.45 2.40 -15.43
N PHE A 167 7.24 2.75 -15.90
CA PHE A 167 5.98 2.78 -15.14
C PHE A 167 5.86 3.88 -14.08
N ASN A 168 6.92 4.35 -13.47
CA ASN A 168 6.95 5.49 -12.56
C ASN A 168 8.28 6.23 -12.67
N PRO A 169 8.50 7.01 -13.78
CA PRO A 169 9.78 7.65 -14.06
C PRO A 169 10.25 8.60 -12.94
N ASN A 170 9.32 9.24 -12.27
CA ASN A 170 9.60 10.20 -11.20
C ASN A 170 9.68 9.55 -9.81
N LEU A 171 9.47 8.22 -9.70
CA LEU A 171 9.40 7.50 -8.42
C LEU A 171 8.38 8.09 -7.43
N GLU A 172 7.26 8.62 -7.94
CA GLU A 172 6.23 9.29 -7.14
C GLU A 172 5.50 8.27 -6.24
N HIS A 173 5.57 8.49 -4.93
CA HIS A 173 4.89 7.65 -3.94
C HIS A 173 3.36 7.73 -4.10
N VAL A 174 2.84 8.90 -4.47
CA VAL A 174 1.41 9.14 -4.71
C VAL A 174 0.81 8.10 -5.66
N ARG A 175 1.53 7.75 -6.74
CA ARG A 175 1.07 6.71 -7.70
C ARG A 175 0.91 5.36 -7.03
N PHE A 176 1.90 4.95 -6.25
CA PHE A 176 1.90 3.65 -5.58
C PHE A 176 0.89 3.63 -4.43
N GLY A 177 0.94 4.62 -3.53
CA GLY A 177 0.11 4.70 -2.34
C GLY A 177 -1.38 4.72 -2.65
N ALA A 178 -1.81 5.54 -3.63
CA ALA A 178 -3.23 5.66 -3.99
C ALA A 178 -3.84 4.33 -4.46
N LEU A 179 -3.13 3.61 -5.34
CA LEU A 179 -3.66 2.36 -5.91
C LEU A 179 -3.60 1.20 -4.92
N MET A 180 -2.54 1.13 -4.11
CA MET A 180 -2.45 0.12 -3.06
C MET A 180 -3.52 0.32 -1.98
N GLU A 181 -3.82 1.57 -1.63
CA GLU A 181 -4.87 1.86 -0.65
C GLU A 181 -6.26 1.50 -1.16
N ILE A 182 -6.56 1.65 -2.46
CA ILE A 182 -7.81 1.11 -3.05
C ILE A 182 -7.90 -0.40 -2.84
N ILE A 183 -6.83 -1.14 -3.13
CA ILE A 183 -6.79 -2.60 -2.98
C ILE A 183 -7.03 -3.00 -1.53
N ASN A 184 -6.37 -2.33 -0.59
CA ASN A 184 -6.52 -2.56 0.85
C ASN A 184 -7.94 -2.20 1.33
N SER A 185 -8.49 -1.08 0.86
CA SER A 185 -9.84 -0.61 1.19
C SER A 185 -10.92 -1.56 0.69
N VAL A 186 -10.79 -2.09 -0.53
CA VAL A 186 -11.70 -3.11 -1.09
C VAL A 186 -11.70 -4.36 -0.20
N THR A 187 -10.52 -4.84 0.20
CA THR A 187 -10.38 -6.00 1.07
C THR A 187 -11.01 -5.76 2.44
N MET A 188 -10.64 -4.66 3.09
CA MET A 188 -11.10 -4.33 4.43
C MET A 188 -12.61 -4.16 4.50
N LEU A 189 -13.17 -3.30 3.66
CA LEU A 189 -14.60 -3.01 3.70
C LEU A 189 -15.47 -4.19 3.31
N SER A 190 -15.05 -5.03 2.38
CA SER A 190 -15.81 -6.22 2.00
C SER A 190 -15.98 -7.20 3.17
N ILE A 191 -14.93 -7.42 3.95
CA ILE A 191 -14.96 -8.28 5.14
C ILE A 191 -15.82 -7.64 6.24
N ILE A 192 -15.60 -6.34 6.52
CA ILE A 192 -16.32 -5.62 7.57
C ILE A 192 -17.80 -5.56 7.28
N LEU A 193 -18.21 -5.06 6.10
CA LEU A 193 -19.63 -4.87 5.77
C LEU A 193 -20.39 -6.18 5.79
N THR A 194 -19.83 -7.24 5.21
CA THR A 194 -20.50 -8.52 5.10
C THR A 194 -20.62 -9.21 6.45
N GLY A 195 -19.55 -9.19 7.24
CA GLY A 195 -19.56 -9.81 8.57
C GLY A 195 -20.41 -9.04 9.58
N ALA A 196 -20.32 -7.70 9.58
CA ALA A 196 -21.15 -6.86 10.44
C ALA A 196 -22.65 -7.03 10.13
N ALA A 197 -23.03 -7.15 8.85
CA ALA A 197 -24.41 -7.42 8.46
C ALA A 197 -24.93 -8.75 9.06
N LEU A 198 -24.09 -9.80 9.06
CA LEU A 198 -24.48 -11.09 9.63
C LEU A 198 -24.56 -11.06 11.16
N ILE A 199 -23.61 -10.43 11.84
CA ILE A 199 -23.62 -10.29 13.30
C ILE A 199 -24.84 -9.50 13.77
N ARG A 200 -25.14 -8.38 13.12
CA ARG A 200 -26.33 -7.56 13.44
C ARG A 200 -27.62 -8.37 13.34
N GLU A 201 -27.81 -9.14 12.28
CA GLU A 201 -28.99 -9.98 12.13
C GLU A 201 -29.11 -10.99 13.26
N ARG A 202 -27.98 -11.50 13.75
CA ARG A 202 -27.96 -12.44 14.87
C ARG A 202 -28.26 -11.73 16.21
N GLU A 203 -27.65 -10.59 16.48
CA GLU A 203 -27.86 -9.85 17.73
C GLU A 203 -29.29 -9.30 17.86
N HIS A 204 -29.94 -8.97 16.73
CA HIS A 204 -31.35 -8.52 16.72
C HIS A 204 -32.36 -9.65 16.61
N GLY A 205 -31.93 -10.92 16.63
CA GLY A 205 -32.85 -12.07 16.51
C GLY A 205 -33.52 -12.23 15.13
N THR A 206 -33.13 -11.40 14.14
CA THR A 206 -33.76 -11.43 12.82
C THR A 206 -33.34 -12.66 12.01
N ILE A 207 -32.29 -13.37 12.40
CA ILE A 207 -31.91 -14.67 11.80
C ILE A 207 -33.05 -15.69 12.00
N GLU A 208 -33.73 -15.72 13.16
CA GLU A 208 -34.83 -16.62 13.44
C GLU A 208 -36.01 -16.40 12.48
N HIS A 209 -36.31 -15.15 12.15
CA HIS A 209 -37.31 -14.82 11.13
C HIS A 209 -36.91 -15.28 9.73
N LEU A 210 -35.61 -15.26 9.40
CA LEU A 210 -35.12 -15.78 8.12
C LEU A 210 -35.23 -17.30 8.03
N LEU A 211 -35.16 -18.01 9.17
CA LEU A 211 -35.31 -19.48 9.22
C LEU A 211 -36.72 -19.95 9.00
N VAL A 212 -37.72 -19.14 9.34
CA VAL A 212 -39.15 -19.47 9.09
C VAL A 212 -39.52 -19.26 7.62
N MET A 213 -38.73 -18.44 6.89
CA MET A 213 -38.94 -18.23 5.45
C MET A 213 -38.42 -19.43 4.63
N PRO A 214 -39.01 -19.75 3.46
CA PRO A 214 -38.54 -20.82 2.59
C PRO A 214 -37.28 -20.41 1.81
N VAL A 215 -36.22 -20.06 2.55
CA VAL A 215 -34.91 -19.66 2.00
C VAL A 215 -33.81 -20.59 2.51
N THR A 216 -32.84 -20.87 1.67
CA THR A 216 -31.69 -21.70 2.03
C THR A 216 -30.54 -20.85 2.58
N PRO A 217 -29.65 -21.41 3.44
CA PRO A 217 -28.45 -20.74 3.90
C PRO A 217 -27.56 -20.20 2.75
N ALA A 218 -27.52 -20.91 1.63
CA ALA A 218 -26.80 -20.46 0.45
C ALA A 218 -27.41 -19.20 -0.19
N GLU A 219 -28.75 -19.09 -0.22
CA GLU A 219 -29.45 -17.90 -0.74
C GLU A 219 -29.19 -16.69 0.16
N ILE A 220 -29.16 -16.86 1.49
CA ILE A 220 -28.83 -15.81 2.45
C ILE A 220 -27.38 -15.35 2.26
N MET A 221 -26.43 -16.26 2.13
CA MET A 221 -25.03 -15.91 1.91
C MET A 221 -24.83 -15.20 0.57
N LEU A 222 -25.38 -15.74 -0.51
CA LEU A 222 -25.25 -15.13 -1.84
C LEU A 222 -25.87 -13.74 -1.91
N SER A 223 -26.97 -13.50 -1.20
CA SER A 223 -27.59 -12.16 -1.14
C SER A 223 -26.64 -11.14 -0.50
N LYS A 224 -25.93 -11.49 0.57
CA LYS A 224 -24.95 -10.63 1.23
C LYS A 224 -23.69 -10.43 0.38
N VAL A 225 -23.21 -11.50 -0.27
CA VAL A 225 -22.03 -11.45 -1.14
C VAL A 225 -22.24 -10.45 -2.28
N TRP A 226 -23.35 -10.57 -3.03
CA TRP A 226 -23.56 -9.70 -4.18
C TRP A 226 -23.91 -8.27 -3.76
N SER A 227 -24.73 -8.07 -2.71
CA SER A 227 -25.18 -6.73 -2.31
C SER A 227 -24.03 -5.91 -1.71
N MET A 228 -23.28 -6.47 -0.76
CA MET A 228 -22.13 -5.79 -0.15
C MET A 228 -20.95 -5.68 -1.13
N GLY A 229 -20.74 -6.72 -1.96
CA GLY A 229 -19.76 -6.67 -3.04
C GLY A 229 -20.06 -5.56 -4.05
N LEU A 230 -21.31 -5.38 -4.44
CA LEU A 230 -21.73 -4.30 -5.35
C LEU A 230 -21.44 -2.90 -4.76
N VAL A 231 -21.72 -2.70 -3.47
CA VAL A 231 -21.46 -1.42 -2.79
C VAL A 231 -19.95 -1.10 -2.81
N VAL A 232 -19.12 -2.07 -2.43
CA VAL A 232 -17.66 -1.88 -2.40
C VAL A 232 -17.11 -1.68 -3.81
N LEU A 233 -17.62 -2.44 -4.78
CA LEU A 233 -17.22 -2.30 -6.20
C LEU A 233 -17.59 -0.91 -6.76
N ALA A 234 -18.78 -0.42 -6.46
CA ALA A 234 -19.22 0.91 -6.87
C ALA A 234 -18.38 2.01 -6.20
N ALA A 235 -18.07 1.86 -4.91
CA ALA A 235 -17.21 2.80 -4.17
C ALA A 235 -15.77 2.80 -4.70
N ALA A 236 -15.22 1.63 -5.03
CA ALA A 236 -13.89 1.50 -5.65
C ALA A 236 -13.85 2.14 -7.05
N ALA A 237 -14.89 1.92 -7.87
CA ALA A 237 -15.00 2.56 -9.19
C ALA A 237 -15.11 4.09 -9.08
N PHE A 238 -15.90 4.58 -8.13
CA PHE A 238 -16.01 6.00 -7.81
C PHE A 238 -14.65 6.58 -7.40
N SER A 239 -13.97 5.94 -6.45
CA SER A 239 -12.67 6.40 -5.97
C SER A 239 -11.61 6.41 -7.08
N LEU A 240 -11.54 5.35 -7.89
CA LEU A 240 -10.61 5.29 -9.01
C LEU A 240 -10.85 6.41 -10.03
N ARG A 241 -12.14 6.78 -10.27
CA ARG A 241 -12.50 7.82 -11.25
C ARG A 241 -12.31 9.24 -10.72
N PHE A 242 -12.74 9.49 -9.47
CA PHE A 242 -12.82 10.85 -8.93
C PHE A 242 -11.66 11.20 -7.99
N VAL A 243 -11.21 10.26 -7.17
CA VAL A 243 -10.11 10.51 -6.22
C VAL A 243 -8.77 10.31 -6.92
N VAL A 244 -8.53 9.11 -7.47
CA VAL A 244 -7.21 8.76 -8.02
C VAL A 244 -6.94 9.53 -9.32
N ARG A 245 -7.83 9.41 -10.31
CA ARG A 245 -7.65 10.13 -11.59
C ARG A 245 -8.02 11.59 -11.51
N GLY A 246 -9.06 11.97 -10.71
CA GLY A 246 -9.58 13.34 -10.65
C GLY A 246 -8.79 14.22 -9.72
N ALA A 247 -8.66 13.89 -8.45
CA ALA A 247 -8.01 14.72 -7.43
C ALA A 247 -6.49 14.54 -7.36
N LEU A 248 -6.01 13.29 -7.43
CA LEU A 248 -4.58 12.98 -7.35
C LEU A 248 -3.86 12.99 -8.71
N HIS A 249 -4.61 13.06 -9.82
CA HIS A 249 -4.08 13.05 -11.20
C HIS A 249 -3.18 11.85 -11.52
N VAL A 250 -3.36 10.73 -10.79
CA VAL A 250 -2.58 9.51 -11.00
C VAL A 250 -3.03 8.82 -12.29
N PRO A 251 -2.15 8.62 -13.26
CA PRO A 251 -2.47 7.89 -14.49
C PRO A 251 -2.68 6.41 -14.14
N VAL A 252 -3.66 5.81 -14.81
CA VAL A 252 -3.95 4.37 -14.75
C VAL A 252 -3.74 3.82 -16.15
N GLU A 253 -2.71 2.99 -16.30
CA GLU A 253 -2.23 2.54 -17.61
C GLU A 253 -3.12 1.48 -18.25
N GLY A 254 -3.72 0.61 -17.42
CA GLY A 254 -4.47 -0.53 -17.90
C GLY A 254 -5.99 -0.38 -17.93
N SER A 255 -6.66 -1.46 -18.27
CA SER A 255 -8.13 -1.52 -18.37
C SER A 255 -8.78 -1.51 -16.99
N VAL A 256 -9.49 -0.43 -16.68
CA VAL A 256 -10.31 -0.32 -15.46
C VAL A 256 -11.37 -1.42 -15.41
N ALA A 257 -11.95 -1.80 -16.55
CA ALA A 257 -12.95 -2.87 -16.61
C ALA A 257 -12.35 -4.23 -16.21
N LEU A 258 -11.14 -4.53 -16.65
CA LEU A 258 -10.42 -5.74 -16.27
C LEU A 258 -10.09 -5.76 -14.77
N PHE A 259 -9.65 -4.62 -14.23
CA PHE A 259 -9.43 -4.49 -12.79
C PHE A 259 -10.72 -4.68 -11.99
N MET A 260 -11.84 -4.07 -12.42
CA MET A 260 -13.15 -4.24 -11.77
C MET A 260 -13.64 -5.70 -11.79
N LEU A 261 -13.36 -6.44 -12.86
CA LEU A 261 -13.66 -7.87 -12.91
C LEU A 261 -12.83 -8.65 -11.88
N GLY A 262 -11.52 -8.36 -11.77
CA GLY A 262 -10.66 -8.92 -10.73
C GLY A 262 -11.11 -8.55 -9.33
N ALA A 263 -11.51 -7.29 -9.12
CA ALA A 263 -12.09 -6.83 -7.86
C ALA A 263 -13.38 -7.57 -7.51
N ALA A 264 -14.24 -7.86 -8.48
CA ALA A 264 -15.47 -8.62 -8.25
C ALA A 264 -15.17 -10.07 -7.79
N LEU A 265 -14.17 -10.73 -8.38
CA LEU A 265 -13.72 -12.05 -7.93
C LEU A 265 -13.08 -12.00 -6.53
N HIS A 266 -12.27 -10.99 -6.29
CA HIS A 266 -11.68 -10.76 -4.96
C HIS A 266 -12.77 -10.52 -3.91
N LEU A 267 -13.77 -9.70 -4.23
CA LEU A 267 -14.92 -9.45 -3.36
C LEU A 267 -15.71 -10.72 -3.05
N PHE A 268 -15.86 -11.63 -4.00
CA PHE A 268 -16.48 -12.93 -3.75
C PHE A 268 -15.72 -13.73 -2.67
N ALA A 269 -14.37 -13.71 -2.71
CA ALA A 269 -13.53 -14.38 -1.72
C ALA A 269 -13.59 -13.68 -0.35
N THR A 270 -13.42 -12.36 -0.31
CA THR A 270 -13.32 -11.59 0.94
C THR A 270 -14.66 -11.43 1.65
N THR A 271 -15.77 -11.27 0.92
CA THR A 271 -17.12 -11.30 1.53
C THR A 271 -17.43 -12.68 2.13
N SER A 272 -17.02 -13.76 1.46
CA SER A 272 -17.12 -15.12 2.03
C SER A 272 -16.29 -15.27 3.30
N MET A 273 -15.08 -14.68 3.33
CA MET A 273 -14.25 -14.63 4.53
C MET A 273 -14.93 -13.85 5.66
N GLY A 274 -15.52 -12.69 5.36
CA GLY A 274 -16.29 -11.90 6.32
C GLY A 274 -17.42 -12.69 6.98
N ILE A 275 -18.20 -13.44 6.18
CA ILE A 275 -19.23 -14.36 6.69
C ILE A 275 -18.59 -15.44 7.56
N PHE A 276 -17.49 -16.05 7.14
CA PHE A 276 -16.79 -17.07 7.92
C PHE A 276 -16.38 -16.55 9.29
N LEU A 277 -15.72 -15.40 9.37
CA LEU A 277 -15.32 -14.76 10.62
C LEU A 277 -16.53 -14.43 11.51
N ALA A 278 -17.62 -13.95 10.92
CA ALA A 278 -18.85 -13.66 11.65
C ALA A 278 -19.51 -14.92 12.24
N THR A 279 -19.34 -16.10 11.62
CA THR A 279 -19.81 -17.37 12.21
C THR A 279 -18.94 -17.86 13.36
N LEU A 280 -17.69 -17.39 13.47
CA LEU A 280 -16.79 -17.69 14.59
C LEU A 280 -17.06 -16.76 15.78
N ALA A 281 -17.32 -15.50 15.51
CA ALA A 281 -17.60 -14.50 16.53
C ALA A 281 -19.00 -14.70 17.15
N ARG A 282 -19.12 -14.41 18.45
CA ARG A 282 -20.41 -14.47 19.17
C ARG A 282 -21.04 -13.10 19.35
N SER A 283 -20.25 -12.02 19.24
CA SER A 283 -20.67 -10.63 19.42
C SER A 283 -19.92 -9.70 18.49
N MET A 284 -20.41 -8.48 18.31
CA MET A 284 -19.75 -7.46 17.49
C MET A 284 -18.32 -7.13 17.96
N PRO A 285 -18.02 -6.94 19.27
CA PRO A 285 -16.65 -6.74 19.75
C PRO A 285 -15.71 -7.90 19.42
N GLN A 286 -16.18 -9.16 19.56
CA GLN A 286 -15.36 -10.33 19.22
C GLN A 286 -15.11 -10.41 17.71
N PHE A 287 -16.07 -10.03 16.89
CA PHE A 287 -15.89 -9.93 15.45
C PHE A 287 -14.85 -8.88 15.10
N GLY A 288 -14.88 -7.70 15.74
CA GLY A 288 -13.86 -6.66 15.56
C GLY A 288 -12.45 -7.16 15.87
N MET A 289 -12.26 -7.90 16.97
CA MET A 289 -10.95 -8.49 17.31
C MET A 289 -10.49 -9.51 16.24
N LEU A 290 -11.40 -10.37 15.75
CA LEU A 290 -11.06 -11.33 14.70
C LEU A 290 -10.71 -10.64 13.38
N ILE A 291 -11.42 -9.54 13.04
CA ILE A 291 -11.06 -8.73 11.86
C ILE A 291 -9.64 -8.22 11.97
N VAL A 292 -9.28 -7.58 13.09
CA VAL A 292 -7.93 -7.03 13.29
C VAL A 292 -6.88 -8.14 13.16
N LEU A 293 -7.11 -9.28 13.82
CA LEU A 293 -6.20 -10.44 13.78
C LEU A 293 -5.96 -10.98 12.37
N VAL A 294 -6.98 -10.94 11.50
CA VAL A 294 -6.89 -11.46 10.13
C VAL A 294 -6.46 -10.38 9.14
N LEU A 295 -7.02 -9.16 9.24
CA LEU A 295 -6.74 -8.08 8.27
C LEU A 295 -5.32 -7.55 8.36
N LEU A 296 -4.75 -7.38 9.57
CA LEU A 296 -3.39 -6.85 9.69
C LEU A 296 -2.37 -7.72 8.97
N PRO A 297 -2.30 -9.05 9.19
CA PRO A 297 -1.40 -9.90 8.42
C PRO A 297 -1.71 -9.88 6.91
N LEU A 298 -2.99 -9.88 6.53
CA LEU A 298 -3.38 -9.85 5.12
C LEU A 298 -2.92 -8.58 4.42
N GLN A 299 -2.99 -7.41 5.05
CA GLN A 299 -2.53 -6.15 4.48
C GLN A 299 -1.01 -6.04 4.46
N MET A 300 -0.34 -6.39 5.56
CA MET A 300 1.12 -6.25 5.67
C MET A 300 1.88 -7.24 4.78
N LEU A 301 1.37 -8.47 4.65
CA LEU A 301 2.08 -9.58 3.99
C LEU A 301 1.55 -9.92 2.59
N SER A 302 0.61 -9.13 2.05
CA SER A 302 0.05 -9.36 0.70
C SER A 302 0.94 -8.92 -0.45
N GLY A 303 1.99 -8.15 -0.18
CA GLY A 303 2.79 -7.49 -1.22
C GLY A 303 2.41 -6.03 -1.48
N SER A 304 1.39 -5.50 -0.77
CA SER A 304 0.99 -4.09 -0.91
C SER A 304 1.88 -3.13 -0.13
N ILE A 305 2.38 -3.53 1.02
CA ILE A 305 3.26 -2.73 1.89
C ILE A 305 4.67 -3.30 1.86
N THR A 306 4.82 -4.59 2.17
CA THR A 306 6.10 -5.27 2.15
C THR A 306 6.25 -6.05 0.85
N PRO A 307 7.30 -5.83 0.04
CA PRO A 307 7.55 -6.61 -1.17
C PRO A 307 7.64 -8.10 -0.84
N ARG A 308 6.97 -8.93 -1.64
CA ARG A 308 6.88 -10.37 -1.37
C ARG A 308 8.25 -11.05 -1.35
N GLU A 309 9.14 -10.63 -2.23
CA GLU A 309 10.49 -11.17 -2.39
C GLU A 309 11.37 -10.96 -1.15
N SER A 310 11.05 -9.96 -0.32
CA SER A 310 11.76 -9.67 0.93
C SER A 310 11.28 -10.50 2.13
N MET A 311 10.20 -11.26 1.97
CA MET A 311 9.64 -12.08 3.05
C MET A 311 10.32 -13.45 3.13
N PRO A 312 10.36 -14.09 4.34
CA PRO A 312 10.77 -15.49 4.47
C PRO A 312 9.90 -16.41 3.59
N GLN A 313 10.50 -17.47 3.01
CA GLN A 313 9.81 -18.38 2.09
C GLN A 313 8.52 -18.97 2.68
N ILE A 314 8.54 -19.35 3.95
CA ILE A 314 7.35 -19.89 4.64
C ILE A 314 6.17 -18.91 4.61
N VAL A 315 6.45 -17.62 4.81
CA VAL A 315 5.41 -16.56 4.76
C VAL A 315 4.89 -16.40 3.34
N GLN A 316 5.78 -16.40 2.34
CA GLN A 316 5.38 -16.33 0.94
C GLN A 316 4.43 -17.48 0.56
N ASP A 317 4.73 -18.71 1.01
CA ASP A 317 3.94 -19.91 0.71
C ASP A 317 2.57 -19.88 1.40
N ILE A 318 2.51 -19.45 2.67
CA ILE A 318 1.25 -19.27 3.40
C ILE A 318 0.37 -18.22 2.72
N MET A 319 0.96 -17.11 2.31
CA MET A 319 0.24 -16.01 1.69
C MET A 319 -0.30 -16.32 0.28
N LEU A 320 0.18 -17.41 -0.37
CA LEU A 320 -0.47 -17.92 -1.60
C LEU A 320 -1.91 -18.41 -1.37
N ALA A 321 -2.26 -18.80 -0.15
CA ALA A 321 -3.64 -19.14 0.18
C ALA A 321 -4.53 -17.91 0.45
N ALA A 322 -3.94 -16.71 0.54
CA ALA A 322 -4.65 -15.48 0.80
C ALA A 322 -5.14 -14.82 -0.50
N PRO A 323 -6.42 -14.42 -0.60
CA PRO A 323 -6.93 -13.77 -1.81
C PRO A 323 -6.29 -12.40 -2.05
N THR A 324 -5.83 -11.72 -0.99
CA THR A 324 -5.18 -10.41 -1.06
C THR A 324 -3.90 -10.43 -1.88
N THR A 325 -3.08 -11.47 -1.75
CA THR A 325 -1.82 -11.61 -2.51
C THR A 325 -2.06 -11.60 -4.01
N HIS A 326 -3.02 -12.37 -4.47
CA HIS A 326 -3.37 -12.44 -5.90
C HIS A 326 -4.05 -11.17 -6.40
N PHE A 327 -4.80 -10.49 -5.54
CA PHE A 327 -5.45 -9.24 -5.90
C PHE A 327 -4.45 -8.08 -5.99
N VAL A 328 -3.45 -8.03 -5.10
CA VAL A 328 -2.33 -7.08 -5.19
C VAL A 328 -1.53 -7.30 -6.48
N GLU A 329 -1.15 -8.54 -6.78
CA GLU A 329 -0.43 -8.90 -8.00
C GLU A 329 -1.21 -8.48 -9.25
N LEU A 330 -2.51 -8.79 -9.30
CA LEU A 330 -3.43 -8.41 -10.37
C LEU A 330 -3.55 -6.90 -10.50
N GLY A 331 -3.75 -6.20 -9.38
CA GLY A 331 -3.89 -4.75 -9.34
C GLY A 331 -2.63 -4.05 -9.84
N GLN A 332 -1.46 -4.49 -9.40
CA GLN A 332 -0.18 -3.97 -9.87
C GLN A 332 0.03 -4.24 -11.36
N ALA A 333 -0.26 -5.45 -11.83
CA ALA A 333 -0.09 -5.79 -13.23
C ALA A 333 -0.99 -4.93 -14.14
N ILE A 334 -2.25 -4.76 -13.78
CA ILE A 334 -3.22 -4.01 -14.61
C ILE A 334 -3.01 -2.50 -14.47
N LEU A 335 -3.06 -1.97 -13.23
CA LEU A 335 -3.15 -0.53 -13.02
C LEU A 335 -1.82 0.21 -13.27
N TYR A 336 -0.67 -0.44 -12.99
CA TYR A 336 0.66 0.17 -13.22
C TYR A 336 1.27 -0.24 -14.54
N ARG A 337 1.25 -1.56 -14.86
CA ARG A 337 1.97 -2.11 -16.01
C ARG A 337 1.13 -2.21 -17.27
N GLY A 338 -0.19 -1.92 -17.18
CA GLY A 338 -1.11 -2.00 -18.32
C GLY A 338 -1.34 -3.43 -18.83
N ALA A 339 -1.12 -4.44 -17.99
CA ALA A 339 -1.21 -5.85 -18.39
C ALA A 339 -2.63 -6.24 -18.83
N GLY A 340 -2.72 -7.04 -19.87
CA GLY A 340 -3.94 -7.65 -20.36
C GLY A 340 -4.27 -8.98 -19.67
N ILE A 341 -5.37 -9.60 -20.12
CA ILE A 341 -5.85 -10.88 -19.54
C ILE A 341 -4.85 -12.03 -19.76
N ASP A 342 -4.05 -11.99 -20.79
CA ASP A 342 -2.99 -12.91 -21.11
C ASP A 342 -1.93 -13.04 -20.00
N VAL A 343 -1.69 -11.96 -19.25
CA VAL A 343 -0.75 -11.93 -18.14
C VAL A 343 -1.43 -12.28 -16.82
N VAL A 344 -2.65 -11.75 -16.59
CA VAL A 344 -3.31 -11.81 -15.27
C VAL A 344 -4.26 -13.00 -15.09
N TRP A 345 -4.39 -13.91 -16.06
CA TRP A 345 -5.32 -15.05 -15.96
C TRP A 345 -5.02 -15.97 -14.75
N ARG A 346 -3.73 -16.12 -14.36
CA ARG A 346 -3.35 -16.95 -13.20
C ARG A 346 -3.89 -16.40 -11.88
N PRO A 347 -3.68 -15.12 -11.52
CA PRO A 347 -4.35 -14.50 -10.39
C PRO A 347 -5.88 -14.60 -10.42
N PHE A 348 -6.50 -14.49 -11.61
CA PHE A 348 -7.96 -14.67 -11.74
C PHE A 348 -8.41 -16.08 -11.36
N CYS A 349 -7.72 -17.10 -11.85
CA CYS A 349 -8.00 -18.49 -11.49
C CYS A 349 -7.79 -18.76 -9.99
N ALA A 350 -6.71 -18.21 -9.41
CA ALA A 350 -6.43 -18.34 -7.99
C ALA A 350 -7.53 -17.69 -7.14
N LEU A 351 -7.94 -16.46 -7.47
CA LEU A 351 -9.03 -15.77 -6.76
C LEU A 351 -10.34 -16.55 -6.83
N LEU A 352 -10.69 -17.12 -7.98
CA LEU A 352 -11.88 -17.94 -8.13
C LEU A 352 -11.81 -19.21 -7.28
N ALA A 353 -10.68 -19.91 -7.29
CA ALA A 353 -10.48 -21.14 -6.52
C ALA A 353 -10.52 -20.88 -5.01
N ILE A 354 -9.81 -19.86 -4.54
CA ILE A 354 -9.79 -19.43 -3.13
C ILE A 354 -11.20 -18.98 -2.70
N GLY A 355 -11.87 -18.16 -3.53
CA GLY A 355 -13.21 -17.68 -3.28
C GLY A 355 -14.22 -18.81 -3.16
N ALA A 356 -14.20 -19.77 -4.08
CA ALA A 356 -15.06 -20.95 -4.03
C ALA A 356 -14.81 -21.80 -2.77
N THR A 357 -13.55 -21.98 -2.40
CA THR A 357 -13.16 -22.71 -1.18
C THR A 357 -13.67 -22.00 0.08
N LEU A 358 -13.42 -20.70 0.20
CA LEU A 358 -13.88 -19.88 1.32
C LEU A 358 -15.40 -19.86 1.40
N PHE A 359 -16.08 -19.73 0.27
CA PHE A 359 -17.55 -19.78 0.23
C PHE A 359 -18.09 -21.13 0.70
N ALA A 360 -17.51 -22.25 0.25
CA ALA A 360 -17.92 -23.58 0.66
C ALA A 360 -17.68 -23.82 2.16
N LEU A 361 -16.54 -23.39 2.70
CA LEU A 361 -16.22 -23.47 4.14
C LEU A 361 -17.20 -22.63 4.97
N SER A 362 -17.44 -21.39 4.52
CA SER A 362 -18.38 -20.47 5.17
C SER A 362 -19.80 -21.05 5.17
N LEU A 363 -20.24 -21.63 4.05
CA LEU A 363 -21.57 -22.24 3.94
C LEU A 363 -21.73 -23.45 4.85
N ARG A 364 -20.70 -24.32 4.92
CA ARG A 364 -20.70 -25.47 5.85
C ARG A 364 -20.82 -25.01 7.29
N ARG A 365 -20.05 -24.01 7.67
CA ARG A 365 -20.05 -23.49 9.03
C ARG A 365 -21.37 -22.74 9.35
N PHE A 366 -21.84 -21.93 8.44
CA PHE A 366 -23.10 -21.19 8.59
C PHE A 366 -24.30 -22.15 8.77
N ARG A 367 -24.36 -23.25 8.00
CA ARG A 367 -25.37 -24.31 8.20
C ARG A 367 -25.31 -24.91 9.60
N LYS A 368 -24.10 -25.22 10.10
CA LYS A 368 -23.90 -25.75 11.45
C LYS A 368 -24.36 -24.76 12.52
N THR A 369 -24.05 -23.50 12.37
CA THR A 369 -24.44 -22.43 13.30
C THR A 369 -25.96 -22.30 13.35
N ILE A 370 -26.61 -22.30 12.20
CA ILE A 370 -28.09 -22.27 12.11
C ILE A 370 -28.74 -23.48 12.77
N SER A 371 -28.25 -24.71 12.53
CA SER A 371 -28.79 -25.92 13.13
C SER A 371 -28.60 -26.01 14.65
N GLN A 372 -27.75 -25.19 15.24
CA GLN A 372 -27.56 -25.10 16.69
C GLN A 372 -28.46 -24.04 17.35
N MET A 373 -29.09 -23.19 16.55
CA MET A 373 -30.03 -22.15 16.99
C MET A 373 -31.52 -22.59 16.84
N ALA A 374 -31.77 -23.55 15.92
CA ALA A 374 -33.07 -24.21 15.74
C ALA A 374 -33.25 -25.38 16.70
#